data_840fea493b403efe1300242aaa91218c
#
_entry.id   840fea493b403efe1300242aaa91218c
#
_cell.length_a   1.000
_cell.length_b   1.000
_cell.length_c   1.000
_cell.angle_alpha   90.00
_cell.angle_beta   90.00
_cell.angle_gamma   90.00
#
_symmetry.space_group_name_H-M   'P 1'
#
loop_
_entity.id
_entity.type
_entity.pdbx_description
1 polymer ?
#
loop_
_entity_poly.entity_id
_entity_poly.type
_entity_poly.pdbx_seq_one_letter_code
_entity_poly.pdbx_strand_id
1 'polypeptide(L)'
;GIKLIKSTNKFSLAVVQLRVSKIKADNLGRAQKLVKEAAGQGAKVVVLPECFNSPYGTGFFAEYAEKIPGESTRVLSEAARDCGVYLVGGSIPEKDGGKLYNTCSVFGPDGKLLVKHRKIHLFDIDVPGKIRFQESETLSPGNRLSMFETPFCKVGVGICYDIRFAELAHIYAKKGCQLLVYPGAFNMTTGPAHWELLQRGRAVDNQVYVATASPARDESASYVAWGHSSVVNPWGEVISKAGPEESVVYADIDLQYLADVRQQIPITTQRRNDLYSVNSVQEG
;
A
#
# COMPACT_ATOMS: atom_id res chain seq x y z
N GLY A 1 -32.10 30.47 -0.98
CA GLY A 1 -31.77 29.06 -0.98
C GLY A 1 -30.31 28.83 -0.71
N ILE A 2 -29.98 28.33 0.49
CA ILE A 2 -28.60 27.88 0.80
C ILE A 2 -28.34 26.66 -0.08
N LYS A 3 -27.51 26.80 -1.10
CA LYS A 3 -26.94 25.66 -1.79
C LYS A 3 -26.08 24.93 -0.78
N LEU A 4 -26.58 23.83 -0.23
CA LEU A 4 -25.76 22.83 0.41
C LEU A 4 -24.76 22.37 -0.64
N ILE A 5 -23.52 22.82 -0.51
CA ILE A 5 -22.39 22.24 -1.21
C ILE A 5 -22.31 20.83 -0.65
N LYS A 6 -22.83 19.84 -1.38
CA LYS A 6 -22.51 18.43 -1.12
C LYS A 6 -21.00 18.33 -1.30
N SER A 7 -20.25 18.38 -0.20
CA SER A 7 -18.88 17.90 -0.23
C SER A 7 -18.99 16.46 -0.69
N THR A 8 -18.44 16.15 -1.88
CA THR A 8 -18.38 14.79 -2.36
C THR A 8 -17.36 14.07 -1.51
N ASN A 9 -17.83 13.35 -0.46
CA ASN A 9 -17.01 12.45 0.37
C ASN A 9 -16.61 11.19 -0.42
N LYS A 10 -16.33 11.34 -1.71
CA LYS A 10 -16.09 10.26 -2.63
C LYS A 10 -14.99 10.64 -3.61
N PHE A 11 -14.05 9.73 -3.81
CA PHE A 11 -12.99 9.92 -4.80
C PHE A 11 -12.60 8.59 -5.44
N SER A 12 -12.03 8.65 -6.64
CA SER A 12 -11.51 7.47 -7.33
C SER A 12 -10.08 7.16 -6.88
N LEU A 13 -9.85 5.89 -6.57
CA LEU A 13 -8.54 5.33 -6.26
C LEU A 13 -8.17 4.32 -7.34
N ALA A 14 -6.90 4.32 -7.76
CA ALA A 14 -6.36 3.33 -8.65
C ALA A 14 -5.27 2.52 -7.96
N VAL A 15 -5.29 1.20 -8.14
CA VAL A 15 -4.17 0.32 -7.78
C VAL A 15 -3.56 -0.22 -9.06
N VAL A 16 -2.24 -0.07 -9.16
CA VAL A 16 -1.47 -0.40 -10.35
C VAL A 16 -0.77 -1.72 -10.14
N GLN A 17 -1.11 -2.72 -10.93
CA GLN A 17 -0.45 -4.02 -10.96
C GLN A 17 0.51 -4.06 -12.13
N LEU A 18 1.70 -3.47 -11.94
CA LEU A 18 2.65 -3.40 -13.03
C LEU A 18 3.56 -4.62 -13.09
N ARG A 19 3.99 -4.94 -14.31
CA ARG A 19 5.03 -5.94 -14.55
C ARG A 19 6.39 -5.37 -14.13
N VAL A 20 7.15 -6.17 -13.40
CA VAL A 20 8.50 -5.82 -12.95
C VAL A 20 9.51 -6.69 -13.67
N SER A 21 10.52 -6.08 -14.27
CA SER A 21 11.63 -6.75 -14.94
C SER A 21 12.97 -6.45 -14.23
N LYS A 22 14.07 -7.03 -14.72
CA LYS A 22 15.42 -6.74 -14.21
C LYS A 22 15.94 -5.37 -14.65
N ILE A 23 15.27 -4.69 -15.56
CA ILE A 23 15.70 -3.39 -16.08
C ILE A 23 14.96 -2.29 -15.34
N LYS A 24 15.64 -1.63 -14.42
CA LYS A 24 15.06 -0.56 -13.59
C LYS A 24 14.42 0.53 -14.44
N ALA A 25 15.09 1.00 -15.47
CA ALA A 25 14.59 2.05 -16.34
C ALA A 25 13.23 1.68 -16.97
N ASP A 26 13.05 0.43 -17.36
CA ASP A 26 11.79 -0.06 -17.93
C ASP A 26 10.69 -0.11 -16.87
N ASN A 27 11.03 -0.53 -15.65
CA ASN A 27 10.09 -0.53 -14.52
C ASN A 27 9.61 0.88 -14.20
N LEU A 28 10.51 1.84 -14.16
CA LEU A 28 10.19 3.25 -13.92
C LEU A 28 9.33 3.83 -15.04
N GLY A 29 9.65 3.51 -16.29
CA GLY A 29 8.86 3.95 -17.46
C GLY A 29 7.44 3.38 -17.46
N ARG A 30 7.28 2.09 -17.11
CA ARG A 30 5.94 1.48 -16.96
C ARG A 30 5.15 2.11 -15.82
N ALA A 31 5.79 2.34 -14.67
CA ALA A 31 5.14 3.01 -13.55
C ALA A 31 4.63 4.40 -13.94
N GLN A 32 5.47 5.20 -14.58
CA GLN A 32 5.10 6.53 -15.05
C GLN A 32 3.92 6.50 -16.02
N LYS A 33 3.94 5.58 -16.98
CA LYS A 33 2.88 5.39 -17.97
C LYS A 33 1.55 5.01 -17.30
N LEU A 34 1.58 4.06 -16.37
CA LEU A 34 0.35 3.55 -15.71
C LEU A 34 -0.21 4.56 -14.71
N VAL A 35 0.63 5.35 -14.05
CA VAL A 35 0.17 6.48 -13.22
C VAL A 35 -0.56 7.51 -14.07
N LYS A 36 0.00 7.85 -15.24
CA LYS A 36 -0.63 8.79 -16.19
C LYS A 36 -1.98 8.27 -16.67
N GLU A 37 -2.07 6.98 -17.00
CA GLU A 37 -3.31 6.32 -17.39
C GLU A 37 -4.35 6.39 -16.25
N ALA A 38 -3.95 6.05 -15.01
CA ALA A 38 -4.83 6.12 -13.85
C ALA A 38 -5.37 7.52 -13.62
N ALA A 39 -4.50 8.54 -13.69
CA ALA A 39 -4.90 9.94 -13.56
C ALA A 39 -5.87 10.36 -14.67
N GLY A 40 -5.63 9.91 -15.90
CA GLY A 40 -6.50 10.15 -17.05
C GLY A 40 -7.91 9.54 -16.89
N GLN A 41 -8.04 8.49 -16.10
CA GLN A 41 -9.33 7.89 -15.75
C GLN A 41 -9.97 8.52 -14.51
N GLY A 42 -9.39 9.57 -13.96
CA GLY A 42 -9.96 10.33 -12.86
C GLY A 42 -9.50 9.92 -11.47
N ALA A 43 -8.51 9.03 -11.34
CA ALA A 43 -7.99 8.66 -10.04
C ALA A 43 -7.34 9.87 -9.34
N LYS A 44 -7.61 10.02 -8.06
CA LYS A 44 -7.03 11.06 -7.19
C LYS A 44 -5.91 10.53 -6.31
N VAL A 45 -5.95 9.25 -6.01
CA VAL A 45 -4.93 8.50 -5.28
C VAL A 45 -4.54 7.30 -6.11
N VAL A 46 -3.25 7.09 -6.32
CA VAL A 46 -2.70 5.98 -7.10
C VAL A 46 -1.70 5.22 -6.23
N VAL A 47 -1.78 3.90 -6.21
CA VAL A 47 -0.93 3.02 -5.41
C VAL A 47 -0.12 2.10 -6.32
N LEU A 48 1.20 2.10 -6.16
CA LEU A 48 2.14 1.21 -6.85
C LEU A 48 2.53 0.02 -5.94
N PRO A 49 3.05 -1.09 -6.51
CA PRO A 49 3.37 -2.28 -5.74
C PRO A 49 4.71 -2.24 -5.00
N GLU A 50 4.93 -3.20 -4.13
CA GLU A 50 6.19 -3.41 -3.41
C GLU A 50 7.34 -3.72 -4.38
N CYS A 51 8.51 -3.10 -4.15
CA CYS A 51 9.72 -3.28 -4.97
C CYS A 51 9.46 -3.16 -6.47
N PHE A 52 8.71 -2.14 -6.88
CA PHE A 52 8.28 -1.99 -8.29
C PHE A 52 9.45 -1.68 -9.25
N ASN A 53 10.61 -1.21 -8.74
CA ASN A 53 11.78 -0.88 -9.53
C ASN A 53 12.81 -2.01 -9.61
N SER A 54 12.59 -3.13 -8.92
CA SER A 54 13.56 -4.21 -8.71
C SER A 54 12.85 -5.55 -8.69
N PRO A 55 13.48 -6.62 -9.19
CA PRO A 55 13.02 -7.95 -8.82
C PRO A 55 12.99 -8.11 -7.30
N TYR A 56 12.04 -8.89 -6.81
CA TYR A 56 11.89 -9.13 -5.38
C TYR A 56 12.78 -10.30 -4.95
N GLY A 57 13.77 -10.01 -4.12
CA GLY A 57 14.67 -11.05 -3.62
C GLY A 57 15.90 -10.48 -2.93
N THR A 58 16.39 -11.21 -1.94
CA THR A 58 17.56 -10.80 -1.13
C THR A 58 18.82 -10.63 -1.98
N GLY A 59 18.93 -11.35 -3.09
CA GLY A 59 20.04 -11.23 -4.03
C GLY A 59 20.02 -9.97 -4.89
N PHE A 60 18.89 -9.24 -4.92
CA PHE A 60 18.70 -8.05 -5.75
C PHE A 60 18.75 -6.75 -4.96
N PHE A 61 18.40 -6.75 -3.69
CA PHE A 61 18.16 -5.52 -2.94
C PHE A 61 19.37 -4.59 -2.89
N ALA A 62 20.58 -5.11 -2.66
CA ALA A 62 21.79 -4.29 -2.61
C ALA A 62 22.11 -3.65 -3.96
N GLU A 63 21.92 -4.39 -5.06
CA GLU A 63 22.21 -3.93 -6.42
C GLU A 63 21.26 -2.81 -6.85
N TYR A 64 19.95 -2.93 -6.51
CA TYR A 64 18.92 -1.98 -6.91
C TYR A 64 18.72 -0.85 -5.92
N ALA A 65 19.35 -0.91 -4.75
CA ALA A 65 19.13 0.08 -3.70
C ALA A 65 19.58 1.48 -4.13
N GLU A 66 18.79 2.45 -3.73
CA GLU A 66 19.02 3.87 -3.99
C GLU A 66 18.96 4.66 -2.70
N LYS A 67 19.65 5.78 -2.67
CA LYS A 67 19.37 6.83 -1.69
C LYS A 67 18.02 7.49 -2.00
N ILE A 68 17.34 7.97 -0.98
CA ILE A 68 16.13 8.78 -1.13
C ILE A 68 16.44 10.20 -0.64
N PRO A 69 16.32 11.24 -1.49
CA PRO A 69 15.89 11.19 -2.89
C PRO A 69 16.93 10.59 -3.83
N GLY A 70 16.43 9.95 -4.89
CA GLY A 70 17.23 9.33 -5.94
C GLY A 70 16.46 9.22 -7.25
N GLU A 71 16.93 8.39 -8.16
CA GLU A 71 16.35 8.21 -9.49
C GLU A 71 14.88 7.82 -9.44
N SER A 72 14.55 6.76 -8.69
CA SER A 72 13.17 6.26 -8.61
C SER A 72 12.23 7.25 -7.97
N THR A 73 12.62 7.87 -6.87
CA THR A 73 11.78 8.86 -6.19
C THR A 73 11.62 10.13 -7.00
N ARG A 74 12.61 10.52 -7.79
CA ARG A 74 12.47 11.66 -8.73
C ARG A 74 11.39 11.39 -9.78
N VAL A 75 11.40 10.19 -10.39
CA VAL A 75 10.38 9.79 -11.36
C VAL A 75 8.99 9.78 -10.73
N LEU A 76 8.86 9.28 -9.51
CA LEU A 76 7.59 9.27 -8.78
C LEU A 76 7.10 10.68 -8.44
N SER A 77 7.98 11.55 -7.97
CA SER A 77 7.67 12.95 -7.67
C SER A 77 7.16 13.68 -8.91
N GLU A 78 7.86 13.53 -10.03
CA GLU A 78 7.47 14.13 -11.31
C GLU A 78 6.12 13.59 -11.81
N ALA A 79 5.89 12.28 -11.70
CA ALA A 79 4.63 11.67 -12.08
C ALA A 79 3.46 12.19 -11.24
N ALA A 80 3.63 12.29 -9.93
CA ALA A 80 2.60 12.84 -9.04
C ALA A 80 2.27 14.30 -9.40
N ARG A 81 3.29 15.12 -9.62
CA ARG A 81 3.12 16.53 -10.00
C ARG A 81 2.46 16.67 -11.37
N ASP A 82 2.97 15.98 -12.39
CA ASP A 82 2.49 16.12 -13.75
C ASP A 82 1.06 15.60 -13.92
N CYS A 83 0.69 14.60 -13.13
CA CYS A 83 -0.66 14.01 -13.14
C CYS A 83 -1.61 14.62 -12.10
N GLY A 84 -1.10 15.42 -11.16
CA GLY A 84 -1.91 16.07 -10.14
C GLY A 84 -2.57 15.07 -9.16
N VAL A 85 -1.88 14.00 -8.81
CA VAL A 85 -2.41 12.93 -7.95
C VAL A 85 -1.60 12.77 -6.68
N TYR A 86 -2.22 12.22 -5.64
CA TYR A 86 -1.52 11.62 -4.51
C TYR A 86 -0.97 10.27 -4.97
N LEU A 87 0.33 10.09 -4.89
CA LEU A 87 1.00 8.87 -5.35
C LEU A 87 1.64 8.14 -4.17
N VAL A 88 1.08 6.99 -3.84
CA VAL A 88 1.72 6.03 -2.95
C VAL A 88 2.69 5.23 -3.81
N GLY A 89 3.96 5.55 -3.68
CA GLY A 89 4.99 5.17 -4.64
C GLY A 89 5.46 3.73 -4.57
N GLY A 90 4.60 2.83 -4.13
CA GLY A 90 4.97 1.43 -3.95
C GLY A 90 6.07 1.30 -2.91
N SER A 91 7.08 0.51 -3.20
CA SER A 91 8.31 0.56 -2.43
C SER A 91 9.53 0.28 -3.31
N ILE A 92 10.68 0.66 -2.78
CA ILE A 92 11.99 0.41 -3.40
C ILE A 92 12.99 -0.01 -2.32
N PRO A 93 14.04 -0.76 -2.69
CA PRO A 93 15.19 -0.90 -1.81
C PRO A 93 15.86 0.47 -1.62
N GLU A 94 15.97 0.89 -0.38
CA GLU A 94 16.61 2.16 0.01
C GLU A 94 17.93 1.86 0.72
N LYS A 95 18.99 2.62 0.39
CA LYS A 95 20.23 2.60 1.17
C LYS A 95 20.38 3.88 1.97
N ASP A 96 20.67 3.73 3.25
CA ASP A 96 20.89 4.84 4.17
C ASP A 96 21.82 4.41 5.30
N GLY A 97 22.91 5.15 5.48
CA GLY A 97 23.85 4.92 6.58
C GLY A 97 24.42 3.51 6.67
N GLY A 98 24.71 2.88 5.54
CA GLY A 98 25.23 1.52 5.47
C GLY A 98 24.20 0.42 5.66
N LYS A 99 22.92 0.77 5.77
CA LYS A 99 21.81 -0.16 5.91
C LYS A 99 20.89 -0.10 4.68
N LEU A 100 20.15 -1.18 4.48
CA LEU A 100 19.14 -1.28 3.42
C LEU A 100 17.75 -1.39 4.05
N TYR A 101 16.77 -0.77 3.40
CA TYR A 101 15.38 -0.77 3.85
C TYR A 101 14.45 -1.01 2.66
N ASN A 102 13.28 -1.54 2.92
CA ASN A 102 12.19 -1.59 1.95
C ASN A 102 11.28 -0.38 2.23
N THR A 103 11.28 0.60 1.34
CA THR A 103 10.77 1.94 1.64
C THR A 103 9.72 2.42 0.64
N CYS A 104 8.57 2.83 1.14
CA CYS A 104 7.50 3.48 0.40
C CYS A 104 7.60 4.99 0.59
N SER A 105 7.69 5.72 -0.52
CA SER A 105 7.63 7.17 -0.54
C SER A 105 6.28 7.63 -1.08
N VAL A 106 5.62 8.56 -0.40
CA VAL A 106 4.32 9.09 -0.81
C VAL A 106 4.50 10.55 -1.22
N PHE A 107 3.97 10.88 -2.41
CA PHE A 107 4.07 12.23 -2.98
C PHE A 107 2.68 12.85 -3.14
N GLY A 108 2.59 14.15 -2.87
CA GLY A 108 1.40 14.94 -3.13
C GLY A 108 1.30 15.40 -4.59
N PRO A 109 0.17 16.04 -4.97
CA PRO A 109 -0.07 16.51 -6.34
C PRO A 109 0.89 17.60 -6.79
N ASP A 110 1.62 18.23 -5.89
CA ASP A 110 2.69 19.19 -6.19
C ASP A 110 4.08 18.55 -6.33
N GLY A 111 4.16 17.22 -6.19
CA GLY A 111 5.39 16.45 -6.25
C GLY A 111 6.19 16.42 -4.95
N LYS A 112 5.70 17.03 -3.87
CA LYS A 112 6.41 17.02 -2.59
C LYS A 112 6.27 15.67 -1.89
N LEU A 113 7.36 15.22 -1.28
CA LEU A 113 7.36 14.04 -0.40
C LEU A 113 6.53 14.34 0.86
N LEU A 114 5.49 13.57 1.09
CA LEU A 114 4.62 13.71 2.26
C LEU A 114 5.08 12.83 3.42
N VAL A 115 5.42 11.58 3.12
CA VAL A 115 5.85 10.61 4.11
C VAL A 115 6.70 9.54 3.46
N LYS A 116 7.60 8.97 4.23
CA LYS A 116 8.46 7.85 3.86
C LYS A 116 8.27 6.75 4.88
N HIS A 117 7.74 5.61 4.44
CA HIS A 117 7.49 4.46 5.30
C HIS A 117 8.50 3.36 5.01
N ARG A 118 9.28 2.96 5.99
CA ARG A 118 10.12 1.77 5.95
C ARG A 118 9.35 0.58 6.50
N LYS A 119 9.29 -0.50 5.75
CA LYS A 119 8.63 -1.74 6.18
C LYS A 119 9.04 -2.09 7.60
N ILE A 120 8.07 -2.19 8.48
CA ILE A 120 8.29 -2.41 9.92
C ILE A 120 8.56 -3.88 10.20
N HIS A 121 7.77 -4.75 9.57
CA HIS A 121 7.84 -6.19 9.76
C HIS A 121 8.48 -6.83 8.54
N LEU A 122 9.68 -7.36 8.73
CA LEU A 122 10.41 -8.00 7.65
C LEU A 122 9.84 -9.39 7.35
N PHE A 123 9.84 -9.70 6.06
CA PHE A 123 9.29 -10.95 5.54
C PHE A 123 10.27 -12.11 5.80
N ASP A 124 10.18 -12.67 6.99
CA ASP A 124 10.96 -13.83 7.42
C ASP A 124 9.97 -14.97 7.62
N ILE A 125 9.92 -15.91 6.67
CA ILE A 125 9.05 -17.08 6.75
C ILE A 125 9.80 -18.35 6.37
N ASP A 126 9.33 -19.45 6.94
CA ASP A 126 9.75 -20.79 6.55
C ASP A 126 8.53 -21.73 6.61
N VAL A 127 7.99 -22.03 5.42
CA VAL A 127 6.90 -22.97 5.25
C VAL A 127 7.50 -24.24 4.62
N PRO A 128 7.72 -25.32 5.40
CA PRO A 128 8.44 -26.50 4.92
C PRO A 128 7.87 -27.07 3.63
N GLY A 129 8.75 -27.29 2.63
CA GLY A 129 8.38 -27.80 1.32
C GLY A 129 7.66 -26.81 0.41
N LYS A 130 7.47 -25.55 0.83
CA LYS A 130 6.73 -24.54 0.07
C LYS A 130 7.58 -23.30 -0.21
N ILE A 131 7.89 -22.51 0.82
CA ILE A 131 8.66 -21.28 0.66
C ILE A 131 9.47 -21.00 1.93
N ARG A 132 10.75 -20.66 1.75
CA ARG A 132 11.57 -20.04 2.78
C ARG A 132 12.06 -18.70 2.22
N PHE A 133 11.84 -17.63 2.96
CA PHE A 133 12.32 -16.29 2.63
C PHE A 133 12.76 -15.58 3.90
N GLN A 134 13.92 -14.91 3.87
CA GLN A 134 14.45 -14.22 5.03
C GLN A 134 14.94 -12.83 4.62
N GLU A 135 14.02 -11.88 4.61
CA GLU A 135 14.28 -10.49 4.21
C GLU A 135 15.30 -9.83 5.13
N SER A 136 15.32 -10.21 6.40
CA SER A 136 16.25 -9.69 7.42
C SER A 136 17.72 -10.03 7.16
N GLU A 137 18.03 -10.94 6.24
CA GLU A 137 19.42 -11.19 5.83
C GLU A 137 20.06 -9.96 5.19
N THR A 138 19.26 -9.11 4.54
CA THR A 138 19.76 -7.95 3.80
C THR A 138 19.14 -6.63 4.24
N LEU A 139 17.89 -6.65 4.69
CA LEU A 139 17.15 -5.43 5.04
C LEU A 139 17.09 -5.22 6.54
N SER A 140 16.99 -3.94 6.91
CA SER A 140 16.69 -3.51 8.28
C SER A 140 15.23 -3.08 8.40
N PRO A 141 14.59 -3.26 9.56
CA PRO A 141 13.22 -2.85 9.76
C PRO A 141 13.10 -1.34 9.95
N GLY A 142 11.96 -0.78 9.54
CA GLY A 142 11.55 0.56 9.92
C GLY A 142 11.16 0.64 11.39
N ASN A 143 11.07 1.85 11.89
CA ASN A 143 10.76 2.12 13.29
C ASN A 143 9.70 3.20 13.50
N ARG A 144 8.92 3.52 12.48
CA ARG A 144 7.87 4.55 12.53
C ARG A 144 6.58 4.08 11.90
N LEU A 145 5.47 4.50 12.50
CA LEU A 145 4.16 4.48 11.86
C LEU A 145 4.10 5.60 10.83
N SER A 146 3.37 5.39 9.74
CA SER A 146 3.36 6.36 8.63
C SER A 146 1.94 6.59 8.12
N MET A 147 1.55 7.86 8.16
CA MET A 147 0.22 8.32 7.73
C MET A 147 0.37 9.61 6.94
N PHE A 148 -0.55 9.89 6.05
CA PHE A 148 -0.62 11.18 5.36
C PHE A 148 -2.08 11.61 5.19
N GLU A 149 -2.26 12.91 5.01
CA GLU A 149 -3.59 13.49 4.79
C GLU A 149 -3.79 13.88 3.35
N THR A 150 -5.02 13.69 2.88
CA THR A 150 -5.51 14.19 1.61
C THR A 150 -6.72 15.10 1.88
N PRO A 151 -7.19 15.88 0.91
CA PRO A 151 -8.45 16.63 1.07
C PRO A 151 -9.67 15.73 1.32
N PHE A 152 -9.54 14.43 1.08
CA PHE A 152 -10.64 13.46 1.20
C PHE A 152 -10.62 12.72 2.53
N CYS A 153 -9.47 12.17 2.92
CA CYS A 153 -9.33 11.37 4.13
C CYS A 153 -7.86 11.22 4.53
N LYS A 154 -7.66 10.73 5.74
CA LYS A 154 -6.35 10.32 6.25
C LYS A 154 -6.05 8.89 5.83
N VAL A 155 -4.82 8.62 5.41
CA VAL A 155 -4.37 7.35 4.85
C VAL A 155 -3.23 6.78 5.69
N GLY A 156 -3.36 5.51 6.08
CA GLY A 156 -2.29 4.75 6.74
C GLY A 156 -1.53 3.90 5.73
N VAL A 157 -0.22 3.80 5.91
CA VAL A 157 0.67 3.10 4.99
C VAL A 157 1.33 1.91 5.68
N GLY A 158 1.26 0.75 5.04
CA GLY A 158 2.05 -0.43 5.38
C GLY A 158 2.65 -1.03 4.11
N ILE A 159 3.58 -1.95 4.27
CA ILE A 159 4.18 -2.68 3.15
C ILE A 159 4.02 -4.18 3.41
N CYS A 160 3.32 -4.84 2.51
CA CYS A 160 3.21 -6.31 2.39
C CYS A 160 3.01 -7.04 3.73
N TYR A 161 4.07 -7.56 4.32
CA TYR A 161 4.03 -8.32 5.59
C TYR A 161 3.43 -7.51 6.74
N ASP A 162 3.49 -6.18 6.69
CA ASP A 162 2.85 -5.31 7.68
C ASP A 162 1.34 -5.57 7.82
N ILE A 163 0.68 -6.04 6.76
CA ILE A 163 -0.77 -6.33 6.76
C ILE A 163 -1.15 -7.46 7.73
N ARG A 164 -0.22 -8.36 8.06
CA ARG A 164 -0.45 -9.47 8.99
C ARG A 164 -0.61 -9.04 10.43
N PHE A 165 -0.17 -7.84 10.74
CA PHE A 165 -0.16 -7.31 12.10
C PHE A 165 -1.38 -6.41 12.33
N ALA A 166 -2.42 -7.01 12.88
CA ALA A 166 -3.71 -6.37 13.12
C ALA A 166 -3.58 -5.12 13.98
N GLU A 167 -2.62 -5.10 14.90
CA GLU A 167 -2.35 -3.99 15.82
C GLU A 167 -1.99 -2.70 15.06
N LEU A 168 -1.16 -2.82 14.01
CA LEU A 168 -0.76 -1.67 13.19
C LEU A 168 -1.97 -1.04 12.50
N ALA A 169 -2.79 -1.86 11.85
CA ALA A 169 -4.01 -1.39 11.18
C ALA A 169 -4.98 -0.73 12.18
N HIS A 170 -5.13 -1.33 13.35
CA HIS A 170 -5.99 -0.79 14.41
C HIS A 170 -5.51 0.56 14.92
N ILE A 171 -4.21 0.72 15.12
CA ILE A 171 -3.63 2.01 15.53
C ILE A 171 -3.88 3.08 14.46
N TYR A 172 -3.69 2.76 13.19
CA TYR A 172 -3.99 3.69 12.11
C TYR A 172 -5.46 4.14 12.12
N ALA A 173 -6.38 3.19 12.29
CA ALA A 173 -7.82 3.52 12.38
C ALA A 173 -8.13 4.42 13.58
N LYS A 174 -7.53 4.14 14.75
CA LYS A 174 -7.67 4.97 15.96
C LYS A 174 -7.13 6.39 15.74
N LYS A 175 -6.13 6.56 14.90
CA LYS A 175 -5.55 7.87 14.56
C LYS A 175 -6.32 8.60 13.47
N GLY A 176 -7.45 8.06 13.02
CA GLY A 176 -8.37 8.67 12.07
C GLY A 176 -8.20 8.23 10.63
N CYS A 177 -7.35 7.25 10.32
CA CYS A 177 -7.24 6.73 8.97
C CYS A 177 -8.53 6.02 8.55
N GLN A 178 -9.00 6.35 7.35
CA GLN A 178 -10.21 5.77 6.76
C GLN A 178 -9.86 4.90 5.54
N LEU A 179 -8.64 5.00 5.06
CA LEU A 179 -8.06 4.18 4.01
C LEU A 179 -6.70 3.67 4.48
N LEU A 180 -6.47 2.37 4.34
CA LEU A 180 -5.16 1.75 4.55
C LEU A 180 -4.64 1.26 3.20
N VAL A 181 -3.40 1.61 2.86
CA VAL A 181 -2.76 1.19 1.62
C VAL A 181 -1.56 0.30 1.91
N TYR A 182 -1.46 -0.81 1.17
CA TYR A 182 -0.38 -1.78 1.34
C TYR A 182 0.20 -2.16 -0.03
N PRO A 183 1.27 -1.49 -0.48
CA PRO A 183 2.11 -2.11 -1.51
C PRO A 183 2.56 -3.48 -1.05
N GLY A 184 2.41 -4.49 -1.88
CA GLY A 184 2.70 -5.86 -1.47
C GLY A 184 3.18 -6.74 -2.62
N ALA A 185 3.67 -7.90 -2.28
CA ALA A 185 4.09 -8.94 -3.21
C ALA A 185 3.97 -10.31 -2.51
N PHE A 186 2.73 -10.73 -2.27
CA PHE A 186 2.49 -12.09 -1.76
C PHE A 186 2.85 -13.11 -2.84
N ASN A 187 3.19 -14.30 -2.42
CA ASN A 187 3.67 -15.38 -3.28
C ASN A 187 2.58 -16.40 -3.57
N MET A 188 2.92 -17.43 -4.34
CA MET A 188 1.98 -18.48 -4.76
C MET A 188 1.54 -19.41 -3.62
N THR A 189 2.22 -19.37 -2.48
CA THR A 189 1.85 -20.16 -1.27
C THR A 189 0.90 -19.37 -0.38
N THR A 190 1.30 -18.15 0.01
CA THR A 190 0.50 -17.33 0.94
C THR A 190 -0.54 -16.48 0.25
N GLY A 191 -0.37 -16.20 -1.04
CA GLY A 191 -1.32 -15.44 -1.84
C GLY A 191 -2.71 -16.06 -1.83
N PRO A 192 -2.87 -17.31 -2.31
CA PRO A 192 -4.18 -17.96 -2.31
C PRO A 192 -4.79 -18.12 -0.93
N ALA A 193 -3.95 -18.37 0.08
CA ALA A 193 -4.42 -18.64 1.44
C ALA A 193 -4.80 -17.37 2.21
N HIS A 194 -4.03 -16.28 2.05
CA HIS A 194 -4.08 -15.17 3.01
C HIS A 194 -4.26 -13.78 2.40
N TRP A 195 -3.92 -13.56 1.13
CA TRP A 195 -3.91 -12.22 0.54
C TRP A 195 -5.25 -11.49 0.68
N GLU A 196 -6.30 -12.07 0.14
CA GLU A 196 -7.65 -11.49 0.23
C GLU A 196 -8.21 -11.52 1.65
N LEU A 197 -7.97 -12.62 2.37
CA LEU A 197 -8.44 -12.80 3.75
C LEU A 197 -7.94 -11.70 4.68
N LEU A 198 -6.64 -11.39 4.62
CA LEU A 198 -6.03 -10.35 5.47
C LEU A 198 -6.58 -8.97 5.15
N GLN A 199 -6.77 -8.65 3.88
CA GLN A 199 -7.33 -7.36 3.45
C GLN A 199 -8.76 -7.21 3.98
N ARG A 200 -9.59 -8.23 3.79
CA ARG A 200 -10.96 -8.23 4.28
C ARG A 200 -11.01 -8.17 5.80
N GLY A 201 -10.14 -8.89 6.48
CA GLY A 201 -10.01 -8.85 7.93
C GLY A 201 -9.69 -7.45 8.44
N ARG A 202 -8.68 -6.78 7.87
CA ARG A 202 -8.30 -5.42 8.31
C ARG A 202 -9.41 -4.41 8.02
N ALA A 203 -10.11 -4.56 6.90
CA ALA A 203 -11.24 -3.71 6.55
C ALA A 203 -12.39 -3.84 7.54
N VAL A 204 -12.78 -5.07 7.88
CA VAL A 204 -13.89 -5.35 8.81
C VAL A 204 -13.54 -5.01 10.26
N ASP A 205 -12.32 -5.35 10.71
CA ASP A 205 -11.86 -5.07 12.08
C ASP A 205 -11.95 -3.58 12.41
N ASN A 206 -11.65 -2.74 11.43
CA ASN A 206 -11.47 -1.29 11.63
C ASN A 206 -12.52 -0.46 10.91
N GLN A 207 -13.39 -1.10 10.13
CA GLN A 207 -14.40 -0.44 9.30
C GLN A 207 -13.81 0.68 8.44
N VAL A 208 -12.78 0.30 7.67
CA VAL A 208 -12.02 1.18 6.76
C VAL A 208 -11.93 0.55 5.38
N TYR A 209 -11.58 1.37 4.38
CA TYR A 209 -11.16 0.87 3.08
C TYR A 209 -9.72 0.33 3.16
N VAL A 210 -9.45 -0.75 2.44
CA VAL A 210 -8.10 -1.33 2.30
C VAL A 210 -7.79 -1.48 0.83
N ALA A 211 -6.66 -0.94 0.39
CA ALA A 211 -6.17 -1.04 -0.99
C ALA A 211 -4.80 -1.68 -1.00
N THR A 212 -4.62 -2.66 -1.86
CA THR A 212 -3.36 -3.39 -2.01
C THR A 212 -2.93 -3.39 -3.46
N ALA A 213 -1.64 -3.22 -3.71
CA ALA A 213 -1.06 -3.26 -5.03
C ALA A 213 0.06 -4.30 -5.08
N SER A 214 -0.07 -5.28 -5.95
CA SER A 214 0.91 -6.33 -6.20
C SER A 214 1.57 -6.11 -7.56
N PRO A 215 2.82 -6.55 -7.75
CA PRO A 215 3.36 -6.73 -9.10
C PRO A 215 2.53 -7.76 -9.87
N ALA A 216 2.51 -7.65 -11.20
CA ALA A 216 1.94 -8.68 -12.05
C ALA A 216 2.69 -9.99 -11.84
N ARG A 217 1.99 -11.11 -11.99
CA ARG A 217 2.60 -12.45 -11.89
C ARG A 217 3.54 -12.67 -13.05
N ASP A 218 4.76 -13.07 -12.73
CA ASP A 218 5.77 -13.52 -13.70
C ASP A 218 6.28 -14.88 -13.25
N GLU A 219 5.81 -15.94 -13.90
CA GLU A 219 6.14 -17.32 -13.54
C GLU A 219 7.59 -17.68 -13.83
N SER A 220 8.29 -16.87 -14.63
CA SER A 220 9.71 -17.03 -14.91
C SER A 220 10.62 -16.40 -13.85
N ALA A 221 10.09 -15.57 -12.97
CA ALA A 221 10.84 -14.94 -11.90
C ALA A 221 11.20 -15.94 -10.79
N SER A 222 12.29 -15.68 -10.08
CA SER A 222 12.69 -16.50 -8.93
C SER A 222 11.69 -16.36 -7.75
N TYR A 223 11.09 -15.20 -7.60
CA TYR A 223 9.97 -14.96 -6.69
C TYR A 223 8.74 -14.62 -7.53
N VAL A 224 7.72 -15.47 -7.46
CA VAL A 224 6.49 -15.31 -8.24
C VAL A 224 5.44 -14.62 -7.39
N ALA A 225 5.11 -13.38 -7.74
CA ALA A 225 4.05 -12.64 -7.08
C ALA A 225 2.67 -13.21 -7.44
N TRP A 226 1.76 -13.20 -6.46
CA TRP A 226 0.40 -13.71 -6.63
C TRP A 226 -0.44 -12.84 -7.59
N GLY A 227 -0.20 -11.53 -7.64
CA GLY A 227 -1.08 -10.58 -8.31
C GLY A 227 -2.32 -10.32 -7.48
N HIS A 228 -3.46 -10.16 -8.15
CA HIS A 228 -4.76 -9.94 -7.54
C HIS A 228 -4.81 -8.70 -6.64
N SER A 229 -4.18 -7.62 -7.08
CA SER A 229 -4.32 -6.31 -6.45
C SER A 229 -5.78 -5.99 -6.23
N SER A 230 -6.15 -5.45 -5.08
CA SER A 230 -7.55 -5.38 -4.68
C SER A 230 -7.87 -4.11 -3.90
N VAL A 231 -9.15 -3.76 -3.88
CA VAL A 231 -9.72 -2.76 -2.98
C VAL A 231 -10.89 -3.39 -2.24
N VAL A 232 -10.91 -3.23 -0.93
CA VAL A 232 -11.93 -3.78 -0.04
C VAL A 232 -12.62 -2.63 0.69
N ASN A 233 -13.94 -2.68 0.80
CA ASN A 233 -14.72 -1.66 1.49
C ASN A 233 -14.88 -1.95 3.00
N PRO A 234 -15.42 -1.01 3.79
CA PRO A 234 -15.59 -1.20 5.23
C PRO A 234 -16.52 -2.35 5.65
N TRP A 235 -17.33 -2.85 4.73
CA TRP A 235 -18.17 -4.05 4.98
C TRP A 235 -17.39 -5.36 4.78
N GLY A 236 -16.16 -5.27 4.25
CA GLY A 236 -15.34 -6.43 3.92
C GLY A 236 -15.55 -6.99 2.53
N GLU A 237 -16.26 -6.25 1.67
CA GLU A 237 -16.47 -6.66 0.28
C GLU A 237 -15.28 -6.25 -0.59
N VAL A 238 -14.83 -7.15 -1.44
CA VAL A 238 -13.85 -6.85 -2.49
C VAL A 238 -14.60 -6.13 -3.61
N ILE A 239 -14.39 -4.82 -3.71
CA ILE A 239 -15.10 -3.98 -4.70
C ILE A 239 -14.36 -3.82 -6.00
N SER A 240 -13.06 -4.14 -6.03
CA SER A 240 -12.23 -4.15 -7.23
C SER A 240 -11.09 -5.13 -7.06
N LYS A 241 -10.77 -5.88 -8.13
CA LYS A 241 -9.75 -6.92 -8.07
C LYS A 241 -9.14 -7.15 -9.45
N ALA A 242 -7.81 -7.18 -9.50
CA ALA A 242 -7.06 -7.58 -10.68
C ALA A 242 -6.98 -9.10 -10.82
N GLY A 243 -6.73 -9.58 -12.03
CA GLY A 243 -6.23 -10.92 -12.28
C GLY A 243 -4.73 -11.03 -11.97
N PRO A 244 -4.01 -12.01 -12.55
CA PRO A 244 -2.56 -12.12 -12.37
C PRO A 244 -1.76 -11.19 -13.31
N GLU A 245 -2.34 -10.69 -14.39
CA GLU A 245 -1.63 -9.93 -15.43
C GLU A 245 -1.48 -8.44 -15.05
N GLU A 246 -0.64 -7.74 -15.82
CA GLU A 246 -0.52 -6.28 -15.70
C GLU A 246 -1.88 -5.62 -15.96
N SER A 247 -2.29 -4.76 -15.03
CA SER A 247 -3.53 -4.00 -15.13
C SER A 247 -3.58 -2.86 -14.13
N VAL A 248 -4.51 -1.95 -14.35
CA VAL A 248 -4.89 -0.93 -13.37
C VAL A 248 -6.34 -1.17 -12.99
N VAL A 249 -6.64 -1.28 -11.72
CA VAL A 249 -8.00 -1.42 -11.23
C VAL A 249 -8.41 -0.19 -10.44
N TYR A 250 -9.68 0.15 -10.52
CA TYR A 250 -10.24 1.38 -9.96
C TYR A 250 -11.34 1.07 -8.96
N ALA A 251 -11.44 1.90 -7.94
CA ALA A 251 -12.55 1.84 -7.00
C ALA A 251 -12.92 3.24 -6.52
N ASP A 252 -14.20 3.44 -6.27
CA ASP A 252 -14.70 4.62 -5.59
C ASP A 252 -14.57 4.44 -4.08
N ILE A 253 -13.85 5.35 -3.45
CA ILE A 253 -13.76 5.42 -2.00
C ILE A 253 -14.85 6.35 -1.53
N ASP A 254 -15.88 5.79 -0.91
CA ASP A 254 -17.07 6.50 -0.45
C ASP A 254 -17.05 6.61 1.09
N LEU A 255 -16.73 7.78 1.59
CA LEU A 255 -16.59 8.02 3.03
C LEU A 255 -17.94 8.13 3.73
N GLN A 256 -19.00 8.44 3.00
CA GLN A 256 -20.35 8.37 3.56
C GLN A 256 -20.74 6.91 3.85
N TYR A 257 -20.43 6.01 2.93
CA TYR A 257 -20.64 4.58 3.15
C TYR A 257 -19.89 4.05 4.37
N LEU A 258 -18.63 4.47 4.52
CA LEU A 258 -17.83 4.15 5.71
C LEU A 258 -18.53 4.63 7.00
N ALA A 259 -18.99 5.86 7.00
CA ALA A 259 -19.73 6.42 8.16
C ALA A 259 -21.01 5.64 8.45
N ASP A 260 -21.75 5.25 7.42
CA ASP A 260 -22.98 4.47 7.54
C ASP A 260 -22.70 3.09 8.15
N VAL A 261 -21.66 2.40 7.70
CA VAL A 261 -21.26 1.10 8.26
C VAL A 261 -20.90 1.23 9.73
N ARG A 262 -20.14 2.24 10.11
CA ARG A 262 -19.77 2.50 11.51
C ARG A 262 -20.95 2.84 12.39
N GLN A 263 -21.97 3.48 11.84
CA GLN A 263 -23.21 3.78 12.57
C GLN A 263 -24.07 2.52 12.73
N GLN A 264 -24.15 1.68 11.69
CA GLN A 264 -24.97 0.47 11.69
C GLN A 264 -24.40 -0.61 12.62
N ILE A 265 -23.07 -0.74 12.66
CA ILE A 265 -22.36 -1.69 13.53
C ILE A 265 -21.30 -0.91 14.32
N PRO A 266 -21.66 -0.27 15.43
CA PRO A 266 -20.82 0.72 16.09
C PRO A 266 -19.71 0.11 16.96
N ILE A 267 -18.88 -0.77 16.43
CA ILE A 267 -17.84 -1.48 17.19
C ILE A 267 -16.80 -0.54 17.80
N THR A 268 -16.53 0.60 17.15
CA THR A 268 -15.55 1.57 17.63
C THR A 268 -15.94 2.12 19.01
N THR A 269 -17.22 2.42 19.22
CA THR A 269 -17.74 2.90 20.50
C THR A 269 -18.06 1.79 21.50
N GLN A 270 -18.15 0.54 21.03
CA GLN A 270 -18.47 -0.62 21.85
C GLN A 270 -17.23 -1.35 22.39
N ARG A 271 -16.02 -0.99 21.91
CA ARG A 271 -14.80 -1.57 22.45
C ARG A 271 -14.67 -1.32 23.94
N ARG A 272 -14.26 -2.36 24.64
CA ARG A 272 -14.15 -2.36 26.11
C ARG A 272 -12.76 -1.86 26.53
N ASN A 273 -12.54 -0.54 26.37
CA ASN A 273 -11.26 0.08 26.75
C ASN A 273 -10.98 0.02 28.26
N ASP A 274 -11.96 -0.38 29.03
CA ASP A 274 -11.81 -0.73 30.47
C ASP A 274 -11.17 -2.11 30.67
N LEU A 275 -11.18 -2.98 29.65
CA LEU A 275 -10.63 -4.34 29.75
C LEU A 275 -9.37 -4.54 28.90
N TYR A 276 -9.28 -3.86 27.78
CA TYR A 276 -8.15 -3.99 26.85
C TYR A 276 -7.98 -2.71 26.03
N SER A 277 -6.76 -2.47 25.57
CA SER A 277 -6.48 -1.42 24.59
C SER A 277 -5.23 -1.76 23.78
N VAL A 278 -5.18 -1.24 22.56
CA VAL A 278 -4.00 -1.27 21.69
C VAL A 278 -3.60 0.18 21.42
N ASN A 279 -2.38 0.56 21.75
CA ASN A 279 -1.89 1.92 21.62
C ASN A 279 -0.50 1.94 20.99
N SER A 280 -0.20 3.02 20.26
CA SER A 280 1.16 3.31 19.85
C SER A 280 2.02 3.65 21.07
N VAL A 281 3.25 3.14 21.11
CA VAL A 281 4.24 3.50 22.13
C VAL A 281 5.08 4.70 21.70
N GLN A 282 4.90 5.18 20.48
CA GLN A 282 5.52 6.38 19.94
C GLN A 282 4.47 7.47 19.80
N GLU A 283 4.81 8.68 20.27
CA GLU A 283 4.09 9.89 19.92
C GLU A 283 4.50 10.29 18.50
N GLY A 284 3.52 10.40 17.60
CA GLY A 284 3.84 10.73 16.22
C GLY A 284 2.76 11.49 15.55
#